data_57838b378711a8d0bc2b9ccc40f4e24e
#
_entry.id   57838b378711a8d0bc2b9ccc40f4e24e
#
_cell.length_a   1.000
_cell.length_b   1.000
_cell.length_c   1.000
_cell.angle_alpha   90.00
_cell.angle_beta   90.00
_cell.angle_gamma   90.00
#
_symmetry.space_group_name_H-M   'P 1'
#
loop_
_entity.id
_entity.type
_entity.pdbx_description
1 polymer ?
#
loop_
_entity_poly.entity_id
_entity_poly.type
_entity_poly.pdbx_seq_one_letter_code
_entity_poly.pdbx_strand_id
1 'polypeptide(L)'
;TLGKTTQVLTRSRTFTIRWAGTRYLEGPDTLISVNHSGVTQRLRYGQIQVKAIKTPSGYRIAMTNSVRLADEYLWGISEMPSFWPVAALEAQAIASRTYALSKAGIYRSACDCDLYGSISDQTFLGYAKEIERKFGVVWKDIVTRTAGLTITQAGLPITAYFSSSSGGKTELAVNAWGSSRDYTQIVDDPGSLDLALNPRFVTWNRE
;
A
#
# COMPACT_ATOMS: atom_id res chain seq x y z
N THR A 1 -23.67 4.41 5.94
CA THR A 1 -24.68 4.45 7.01
C THR A 1 -25.81 5.34 6.55
N LEU A 2 -26.94 4.79 6.19
CA LEU A 2 -28.19 5.53 5.99
C LEU A 2 -28.77 5.80 7.39
N GLY A 3 -28.34 6.90 8.02
CA GLY A 3 -28.77 7.24 9.38
C GLY A 3 -28.18 6.31 10.46
N LYS A 4 -28.80 6.27 11.64
CA LYS A 4 -28.40 5.44 12.79
C LYS A 4 -28.93 4.00 12.74
N THR A 5 -29.53 3.57 11.64
CA THR A 5 -30.18 2.27 11.51
C THR A 5 -29.22 1.26 10.88
N THR A 6 -28.99 0.14 11.54
CA THR A 6 -28.27 -0.99 10.96
C THR A 6 -29.21 -1.78 10.06
N GLN A 7 -28.84 -1.96 8.81
CA GLN A 7 -29.59 -2.76 7.84
C GLN A 7 -28.76 -3.95 7.39
N VAL A 8 -29.35 -5.14 7.40
CA VAL A 8 -28.75 -6.33 6.77
C VAL A 8 -29.01 -6.25 5.27
N LEU A 9 -27.95 -6.05 4.48
CA LEU A 9 -28.06 -5.90 3.02
C LEU A 9 -28.15 -7.24 2.30
N THR A 10 -27.46 -8.26 2.81
CA THR A 10 -27.41 -9.59 2.18
C THR A 10 -26.93 -10.66 3.15
N ARG A 11 -27.22 -11.93 2.82
CA ARG A 11 -26.73 -13.14 3.50
C ARG A 11 -25.91 -14.02 2.56
N SER A 12 -25.23 -13.47 1.61
CA SER A 12 -24.36 -14.18 0.67
C SER A 12 -22.99 -14.47 1.27
N ARG A 13 -22.29 -15.50 0.75
CA ARG A 13 -20.88 -15.77 1.06
C ARG A 13 -19.93 -14.75 0.46
N THR A 14 -20.36 -14.07 -0.59
CA THR A 14 -19.61 -13.03 -1.28
C THR A 14 -20.58 -11.97 -1.75
N PHE A 15 -20.25 -10.70 -1.57
CA PHE A 15 -20.97 -9.58 -2.18
C PHE A 15 -20.03 -8.43 -2.49
N THR A 16 -20.43 -7.57 -3.41
CA THR A 16 -19.66 -6.41 -3.85
C THR A 16 -20.40 -5.14 -3.51
N ILE A 17 -19.69 -4.18 -2.92
CA ILE A 17 -20.17 -2.83 -2.63
C ILE A 17 -19.56 -1.89 -3.67
N ARG A 18 -20.41 -1.14 -4.38
CA ARG A 18 -20.03 -0.08 -5.32
C ARG A 18 -20.62 1.24 -4.86
N TRP A 19 -19.95 2.32 -5.14
CA TRP A 19 -20.43 3.67 -4.82
C TRP A 19 -20.18 4.64 -5.98
N ALA A 20 -20.97 5.71 -6.03
CA ALA A 20 -20.91 6.69 -7.08
C ALA A 20 -19.56 7.45 -7.13
N GLY A 21 -19.18 7.92 -8.29
CA GLY A 21 -17.92 8.63 -8.52
C GLY A 21 -16.71 7.72 -8.66
N THR A 22 -16.93 6.42 -8.93
CA THR A 22 -15.86 5.45 -9.21
C THR A 22 -15.98 4.91 -10.62
N ARG A 23 -14.93 4.27 -11.13
CA ARG A 23 -14.98 3.55 -12.43
C ARG A 23 -16.00 2.42 -12.48
N TYR A 24 -16.57 2.03 -11.34
CA TYR A 24 -17.54 0.95 -11.24
C TYR A 24 -18.99 1.43 -11.15
N LEU A 25 -19.19 2.70 -10.83
CA LEU A 25 -20.51 3.33 -10.76
C LEU A 25 -20.38 4.84 -10.98
N GLU A 26 -20.94 5.32 -12.07
CA GLU A 26 -20.98 6.76 -12.38
C GLU A 26 -21.79 7.55 -11.35
N GLY A 27 -21.49 8.83 -11.22
CA GLY A 27 -22.18 9.76 -10.35
C GLY A 27 -21.23 10.73 -9.64
N PRO A 28 -21.74 11.53 -8.70
CA PRO A 28 -20.91 12.45 -7.96
C PRO A 28 -19.86 11.76 -7.11
N ASP A 29 -18.72 12.41 -6.94
CA ASP A 29 -17.63 11.92 -6.08
C ASP A 29 -18.15 11.62 -4.68
N THR A 30 -18.01 10.39 -4.25
CA THR A 30 -18.50 9.90 -2.97
C THR A 30 -17.37 9.26 -2.16
N LEU A 31 -17.39 9.48 -0.86
CA LEU A 31 -16.52 8.79 0.09
C LEU A 31 -17.33 7.76 0.85
N ILE A 32 -16.82 6.55 0.94
CA ILE A 32 -17.34 5.55 1.87
C ILE A 32 -16.41 5.40 3.07
N SER A 33 -16.99 5.07 4.21
CA SER A 33 -16.26 4.76 5.43
C SER A 33 -16.47 3.29 5.76
N VAL A 34 -15.37 2.57 5.95
CA VAL A 34 -15.38 1.19 6.41
C VAL A 34 -14.81 1.18 7.83
N ASN A 35 -15.60 0.69 8.78
CA ASN A 35 -15.11 0.47 10.14
C ASN A 35 -14.83 -1.01 10.33
N HIS A 36 -13.62 -1.32 10.74
CA HIS A 36 -13.16 -2.67 11.04
C HIS A 36 -12.32 -2.64 12.31
N SER A 37 -12.72 -3.40 13.32
CA SER A 37 -11.99 -3.51 14.60
C SER A 37 -11.64 -2.17 15.24
N GLY A 38 -12.55 -1.20 15.18
CA GLY A 38 -12.35 0.14 15.75
C GLY A 38 -11.55 1.11 14.85
N VAL A 39 -10.98 0.65 13.75
CA VAL A 39 -10.28 1.49 12.78
C VAL A 39 -11.25 1.86 11.65
N THR A 40 -11.36 3.16 11.36
CA THR A 40 -12.16 3.67 10.24
C THR A 40 -11.26 4.02 9.08
N GLN A 41 -11.42 3.33 7.97
CA GLN A 41 -10.77 3.64 6.71
C GLN A 41 -11.77 4.33 5.77
N ARG A 42 -11.35 5.41 5.12
CA ARG A 42 -12.14 6.11 4.10
C ARG A 42 -11.58 5.81 2.72
N LEU A 43 -12.48 5.47 1.80
CA LEU A 43 -12.13 5.10 0.43
C LEU A 43 -12.90 5.98 -0.56
N ARG A 44 -12.20 6.54 -1.52
CA ARG A 44 -12.75 7.32 -2.63
C ARG A 44 -12.90 6.47 -3.88
N TYR A 45 -11.97 5.55 -4.14
CA TYR A 45 -11.86 4.81 -5.39
C TYR A 45 -12.10 3.32 -5.19
N GLY A 46 -12.46 2.66 -6.29
CA GLY A 46 -12.57 1.22 -6.36
C GLY A 46 -13.97 0.68 -6.13
N GLN A 47 -14.02 -0.59 -5.81
CA GLN A 47 -15.18 -1.32 -5.28
C GLN A 47 -14.69 -2.25 -4.19
N ILE A 48 -15.51 -2.54 -3.19
CA ILE A 48 -15.15 -3.50 -2.13
C ILE A 48 -15.85 -4.83 -2.41
N GLN A 49 -15.07 -5.91 -2.49
CA GLN A 49 -15.57 -7.25 -2.35
C GLN A 49 -15.49 -7.68 -0.88
N VAL A 50 -16.56 -8.21 -0.36
CA VAL A 50 -16.62 -8.81 0.97
C VAL A 50 -16.90 -10.29 0.81
N LYS A 51 -16.05 -11.14 1.40
CA LYS A 51 -16.09 -12.59 1.22
C LYS A 51 -15.78 -13.31 2.53
N ALA A 52 -16.54 -14.38 2.80
CA ALA A 52 -16.20 -15.31 3.86
C ALA A 52 -15.09 -16.26 3.37
N ILE A 53 -13.92 -16.22 4.00
CA ILE A 53 -12.80 -17.11 3.72
C ILE A 53 -12.62 -18.11 4.86
N LYS A 54 -12.25 -19.34 4.51
CA LYS A 54 -11.93 -20.39 5.48
C LYS A 54 -10.45 -20.31 5.84
N THR A 55 -10.14 -20.26 7.12
CA THR A 55 -8.78 -20.33 7.65
C THR A 55 -8.63 -21.53 8.58
N PRO A 56 -7.42 -21.93 8.97
CA PRO A 56 -7.23 -23.01 9.96
C PRO A 56 -7.96 -22.77 11.29
N SER A 57 -8.13 -21.48 11.68
CA SER A 57 -8.82 -21.08 12.91
C SER A 57 -10.32 -20.80 12.74
N GLY A 58 -10.91 -21.13 11.58
CA GLY A 58 -12.34 -20.93 11.30
C GLY A 58 -12.58 -19.97 10.14
N TYR A 59 -13.77 -19.38 10.07
CA TYR A 59 -14.13 -18.43 9.03
C TYR A 59 -13.75 -17.01 9.42
N ARG A 60 -13.25 -16.25 8.46
CA ARG A 60 -12.99 -14.81 8.57
C ARG A 60 -13.65 -14.07 7.41
N ILE A 61 -13.90 -12.78 7.60
CA ILE A 61 -14.35 -11.89 6.53
C ILE A 61 -13.12 -11.22 5.93
N ALA A 62 -12.90 -11.45 4.62
CA ALA A 62 -11.97 -10.68 3.83
C ALA A 62 -12.71 -9.49 3.20
N MET A 63 -12.08 -8.33 3.22
CA MET A 63 -12.51 -7.14 2.50
C MET A 63 -11.40 -6.74 1.54
N THR A 64 -11.68 -6.77 0.25
CA THR A 64 -10.72 -6.45 -0.80
C THR A 64 -11.20 -5.24 -1.59
N ASN A 65 -10.41 -4.19 -1.65
CA ASN A 65 -10.68 -3.04 -2.49
C ASN A 65 -10.00 -3.21 -3.85
N SER A 66 -10.78 -3.23 -4.92
CA SER A 66 -10.27 -3.30 -6.29
C SER A 66 -10.06 -1.89 -6.83
N VAL A 67 -8.81 -1.48 -6.91
CA VAL A 67 -8.38 -0.15 -7.35
C VAL A 67 -7.46 -0.23 -8.57
N ARG A 68 -7.38 0.84 -9.35
CA ARG A 68 -6.42 0.96 -10.45
C ARG A 68 -5.02 1.22 -9.89
N LEU A 69 -4.05 0.38 -10.30
CA LEU A 69 -2.70 0.42 -9.75
C LEU A 69 -1.97 1.73 -10.09
N ALA A 70 -2.15 2.23 -11.32
CA ALA A 70 -1.37 3.35 -11.84
C ALA A 70 -1.52 4.65 -11.02
N ASP A 71 -2.66 4.84 -10.38
CA ASP A 71 -3.03 6.05 -9.65
C ASP A 71 -3.80 5.76 -8.35
N GLU A 72 -5.02 5.20 -8.41
CA GLU A 72 -5.91 5.02 -7.26
C GLU A 72 -5.27 4.26 -6.09
N TYR A 73 -4.48 3.23 -6.41
CA TYR A 73 -3.70 2.48 -5.42
C TYR A 73 -2.55 3.34 -4.88
N LEU A 74 -1.73 3.89 -5.76
CA LEU A 74 -0.55 4.65 -5.36
C LEU A 74 -0.91 5.93 -4.59
N TRP A 75 -2.02 6.60 -4.92
CA TRP A 75 -2.50 7.76 -4.15
C TRP A 75 -2.80 7.43 -2.70
N GLY A 76 -3.21 6.18 -2.42
CA GLY A 76 -3.51 5.72 -1.08
C GLY A 76 -2.33 5.12 -0.31
N ILE A 77 -1.16 4.92 -0.94
CA ILE A 77 0.04 4.37 -0.31
C ILE A 77 0.66 5.39 0.65
N SER A 78 0.99 4.94 1.85
CA SER A 78 1.49 5.78 2.95
C SER A 78 2.74 5.19 3.62
N GLU A 79 3.78 4.95 2.82
CA GLU A 79 5.07 4.45 3.31
C GLU A 79 5.95 5.57 3.88
N MET A 80 5.74 6.81 3.41
CA MET A 80 6.46 7.97 3.92
C MET A 80 5.56 9.21 3.98
N PRO A 81 5.88 10.19 4.84
CA PRO A 81 5.16 11.46 4.90
C PRO A 81 5.27 12.27 3.61
N SER A 82 4.16 12.84 3.14
CA SER A 82 4.13 13.60 1.88
C SER A 82 4.88 14.93 1.90
N PHE A 83 5.40 15.35 3.05
CA PHE A 83 6.22 16.56 3.19
C PHE A 83 7.73 16.32 3.06
N TRP A 84 8.14 15.08 2.80
CA TRP A 84 9.55 14.74 2.60
C TRP A 84 10.08 15.30 1.28
N PRO A 85 11.42 15.34 1.09
CA PRO A 85 12.02 15.86 -0.14
C PRO A 85 11.45 15.18 -1.39
N VAL A 86 11.25 15.98 -2.43
CA VAL A 86 10.65 15.55 -3.69
C VAL A 86 11.32 14.29 -4.28
N ALA A 87 12.65 14.28 -4.30
CA ALA A 87 13.41 13.14 -4.83
C ALA A 87 13.13 11.83 -4.05
N ALA A 88 12.96 11.92 -2.73
CA ALA A 88 12.60 10.77 -1.90
C ALA A 88 11.18 10.28 -2.21
N LEU A 89 10.23 11.22 -2.40
CA LEU A 89 8.86 10.88 -2.79
C LEU A 89 8.80 10.25 -4.18
N GLU A 90 9.57 10.74 -5.14
CA GLU A 90 9.67 10.16 -6.50
C GLU A 90 10.23 8.74 -6.45
N ALA A 91 11.33 8.55 -5.73
CA ALA A 91 11.92 7.23 -5.54
C ALA A 91 10.92 6.24 -4.92
N GLN A 92 10.19 6.66 -3.86
CA GLN A 92 9.16 5.84 -3.24
C GLN A 92 7.99 5.53 -4.18
N ALA A 93 7.52 6.51 -4.96
CA ALA A 93 6.42 6.28 -5.90
C ALA A 93 6.80 5.24 -6.97
N ILE A 94 8.04 5.32 -7.50
CA ILE A 94 8.58 4.37 -8.47
C ILE A 94 8.77 2.99 -7.81
N ALA A 95 9.35 2.92 -6.62
CA ALA A 95 9.54 1.67 -5.88
C ALA A 95 8.19 1.00 -5.54
N SER A 96 7.23 1.78 -5.01
CA SER A 96 5.90 1.26 -4.66
C SER A 96 5.14 0.75 -5.86
N ARG A 97 5.21 1.45 -7.00
CA ARG A 97 4.61 1.00 -8.28
C ARG A 97 5.23 -0.29 -8.76
N THR A 98 6.56 -0.37 -8.71
CA THR A 98 7.32 -1.55 -9.16
C THR A 98 7.01 -2.76 -8.30
N TYR A 99 7.02 -2.58 -6.97
CA TYR A 99 6.64 -3.64 -6.03
C TYR A 99 5.22 -4.14 -6.29
N ALA A 100 4.25 -3.24 -6.41
CA ALA A 100 2.87 -3.61 -6.67
C ALA A 100 2.70 -4.35 -8.00
N LEU A 101 3.38 -3.92 -9.07
CA LEU A 101 3.39 -4.61 -10.36
C LEU A 101 3.97 -6.02 -10.25
N SER A 102 5.02 -6.22 -9.47
CA SER A 102 5.62 -7.55 -9.27
C SER A 102 4.72 -8.54 -8.52
N LYS A 103 3.65 -8.05 -7.89
CA LYS A 103 2.67 -8.85 -7.12
C LYS A 103 1.29 -8.90 -7.79
N ALA A 104 0.99 -7.98 -8.69
CA ALA A 104 -0.32 -7.91 -9.36
C ALA A 104 -0.63 -9.21 -10.11
N GLY A 105 -1.83 -9.73 -9.93
CA GLY A 105 -2.29 -11.00 -10.50
C GLY A 105 -1.80 -12.25 -9.74
N ILE A 106 -1.01 -12.09 -8.67
CA ILE A 106 -0.62 -13.21 -7.80
C ILE A 106 -1.63 -13.32 -6.66
N TYR A 107 -2.70 -14.06 -6.94
CA TYR A 107 -3.80 -14.23 -5.99
C TYR A 107 -3.38 -14.94 -4.70
N ARG A 108 -3.77 -14.38 -3.56
CA ARG A 108 -3.58 -14.93 -2.22
C ARG A 108 -4.93 -15.27 -1.58
N SER A 109 -5.20 -16.55 -1.43
CA SER A 109 -6.46 -17.04 -0.84
C SER A 109 -6.65 -16.61 0.62
N ALA A 110 -5.56 -16.35 1.35
CA ALA A 110 -5.58 -15.94 2.76
C ALA A 110 -6.18 -14.53 2.98
N CYS A 111 -6.23 -13.68 1.95
CA CYS A 111 -6.82 -12.35 2.01
C CYS A 111 -7.85 -12.11 0.90
N ASP A 112 -8.00 -13.04 -0.04
CA ASP A 112 -8.77 -12.83 -1.27
C ASP A 112 -8.25 -11.61 -2.06
N CYS A 113 -6.93 -11.42 -2.12
CA CYS A 113 -6.27 -10.25 -2.67
C CYS A 113 -4.93 -10.57 -3.34
N ASP A 114 -4.38 -9.62 -4.10
CA ASP A 114 -3.02 -9.68 -4.63
C ASP A 114 -2.00 -9.08 -3.64
N LEU A 115 -2.41 -8.04 -2.89
CA LEU A 115 -1.59 -7.28 -1.96
C LEU A 115 -2.34 -7.04 -0.64
N TYR A 116 -1.63 -7.15 0.48
CA TYR A 116 -2.11 -6.65 1.76
C TYR A 116 -1.94 -5.14 1.83
N GLY A 117 -2.96 -4.44 2.31
CA GLY A 117 -2.91 -3.00 2.59
C GLY A 117 -2.23 -2.64 3.92
N SER A 118 -1.22 -3.40 4.33
CA SER A 118 -0.52 -3.27 5.61
C SER A 118 0.99 -3.47 5.42
N ILE A 119 1.75 -3.39 6.51
CA ILE A 119 3.20 -3.64 6.55
C ILE A 119 3.63 -5.02 5.98
N SER A 120 2.69 -5.94 5.76
CA SER A 120 2.99 -7.22 5.11
C SER A 120 3.33 -7.08 3.62
N ASP A 121 2.87 -6.02 2.98
CA ASP A 121 3.25 -5.61 1.63
C ASP A 121 3.46 -4.09 1.59
N GLN A 122 2.39 -3.29 1.52
CA GLN A 122 2.48 -1.82 1.50
C GLN A 122 1.32 -1.21 2.28
N THR A 123 1.62 -0.25 3.15
CA THR A 123 0.63 0.46 3.95
C THR A 123 -0.29 1.29 3.06
N PHE A 124 -1.56 0.90 2.98
CA PHE A 124 -2.58 1.59 2.20
C PHE A 124 -3.60 2.27 3.11
N LEU A 125 -3.57 3.59 3.16
CA LEU A 125 -4.50 4.41 3.95
C LEU A 125 -5.69 4.95 3.14
N GLY A 126 -5.67 4.79 1.81
CA GLY A 126 -6.71 5.30 0.92
C GLY A 126 -6.83 6.81 1.01
N TYR A 127 -8.06 7.33 1.17
CA TYR A 127 -8.32 8.77 1.16
C TYR A 127 -7.57 9.55 2.26
N ALA A 128 -7.22 8.92 3.37
CA ALA A 128 -6.46 9.60 4.43
C ALA A 128 -5.08 10.06 3.95
N LYS A 129 -4.45 9.34 3.02
CA LYS A 129 -3.20 9.77 2.39
C LYS A 129 -3.39 10.98 1.49
N GLU A 130 -4.48 11.01 0.72
CA GLU A 130 -4.77 12.10 -0.20
C GLU A 130 -5.02 13.44 0.51
N ILE A 131 -5.50 13.39 1.74
CA ILE A 131 -5.75 14.58 2.58
C ILE A 131 -4.71 14.75 3.69
N GLU A 132 -3.56 14.08 3.60
CA GLU A 132 -2.50 14.18 4.59
C GLU A 132 -2.07 15.65 4.80
N ARG A 133 -2.70 16.32 5.77
CA ARG A 133 -2.56 17.76 6.00
C ARG A 133 -2.75 18.52 4.67
N LYS A 134 -1.83 19.46 4.35
CA LYS A 134 -1.79 20.18 3.07
C LYS A 134 -0.90 19.49 2.01
N PHE A 135 -0.30 18.37 2.32
CA PHE A 135 0.73 17.72 1.48
C PHE A 135 0.22 16.54 0.65
N GLY A 136 -1.00 16.07 0.85
CA GLY A 136 -1.56 14.97 0.06
C GLY A 136 -1.59 15.25 -1.43
N VAL A 137 -1.80 16.51 -1.83
CA VAL A 137 -1.72 16.94 -3.23
C VAL A 137 -0.31 16.79 -3.81
N VAL A 138 0.73 17.00 -3.00
CA VAL A 138 2.13 16.82 -3.42
C VAL A 138 2.38 15.35 -3.75
N TRP A 139 1.92 14.43 -2.91
CA TRP A 139 2.06 13.00 -3.18
C TRP A 139 1.34 12.58 -4.48
N LYS A 140 0.13 13.07 -4.70
CA LYS A 140 -0.62 12.80 -5.94
C LYS A 140 0.10 13.33 -7.18
N ASP A 141 0.67 14.52 -7.11
CA ASP A 141 1.47 15.10 -8.18
C ASP A 141 2.71 14.25 -8.48
N ILE A 142 3.44 13.82 -7.44
CA ILE A 142 4.60 12.92 -7.55
C ILE A 142 4.22 11.61 -8.26
N VAL A 143 3.13 10.97 -7.85
CA VAL A 143 2.65 9.74 -8.49
C VAL A 143 2.34 9.98 -9.97
N THR A 144 1.74 11.13 -10.30
CA THR A 144 1.36 11.48 -11.68
C THR A 144 2.57 11.74 -12.56
N ARG A 145 3.53 12.55 -12.11
CA ARG A 145 4.72 12.88 -12.92
C ARG A 145 5.75 11.76 -13.01
N THR A 146 5.69 10.76 -12.12
CA THR A 146 6.47 9.53 -12.23
C THR A 146 5.70 8.40 -12.93
N ALA A 147 4.56 8.71 -13.56
CA ALA A 147 3.71 7.71 -14.21
C ALA A 147 4.50 6.90 -15.24
N GLY A 148 4.29 5.60 -15.28
CA GLY A 148 4.98 4.68 -16.19
C GLY A 148 6.40 4.30 -15.81
N LEU A 149 7.04 5.02 -14.85
CA LEU A 149 8.40 4.68 -14.41
C LEU A 149 8.37 3.48 -13.47
N THR A 150 9.19 2.48 -13.77
CA THR A 150 9.35 1.25 -12.99
C THR A 150 10.82 0.80 -13.02
N ILE A 151 11.20 0.03 -12.01
CA ILE A 151 12.53 -0.59 -11.95
C ILE A 151 12.41 -2.00 -12.52
N THR A 152 13.21 -2.31 -13.51
CA THR A 152 13.15 -3.61 -14.19
C THR A 152 14.50 -4.30 -14.21
N GLN A 153 14.47 -5.63 -14.24
CA GLN A 153 15.60 -6.48 -14.59
C GLN A 153 15.15 -7.43 -15.71
N ALA A 154 15.94 -7.52 -16.76
CA ALA A 154 15.60 -8.31 -17.95
C ALA A 154 14.19 -8.01 -18.49
N GLY A 155 13.75 -6.75 -18.43
CA GLY A 155 12.43 -6.30 -18.93
C GLY A 155 11.24 -6.59 -17.98
N LEU A 156 11.47 -7.22 -16.84
CA LEU A 156 10.41 -7.52 -15.87
C LEU A 156 10.53 -6.63 -14.62
N PRO A 157 9.41 -6.17 -14.04
CA PRO A 157 9.43 -5.45 -12.79
C PRO A 157 10.07 -6.28 -11.68
N ILE A 158 11.01 -5.70 -10.94
CA ILE A 158 11.61 -6.34 -9.78
C ILE A 158 10.68 -6.29 -8.56
N THR A 159 10.93 -7.11 -7.53
CA THR A 159 10.37 -6.86 -6.21
C THR A 159 11.19 -5.75 -5.57
N ALA A 160 10.75 -4.51 -5.74
CA ALA A 160 11.46 -3.33 -5.26
C ALA A 160 11.30 -3.19 -3.76
N TYR A 161 12.20 -3.79 -2.99
CA TYR A 161 12.24 -3.70 -1.54
C TYR A 161 12.64 -2.29 -1.10
N PHE A 162 12.08 -1.86 0.02
CA PHE A 162 12.42 -0.59 0.67
C PHE A 162 12.31 -0.73 2.19
N SER A 163 12.99 0.13 2.92
CA SER A 163 12.95 0.20 4.38
C SER A 163 13.07 1.65 4.85
N SER A 164 12.67 1.91 6.09
CA SER A 164 12.80 3.24 6.69
C SER A 164 14.25 3.59 7.07
N SER A 165 15.11 2.59 7.27
CA SER A 165 16.53 2.75 7.59
C SER A 165 17.25 1.44 7.31
N SER A 166 18.44 1.51 6.73
CA SER A 166 19.30 0.35 6.47
C SER A 166 20.20 0.00 7.66
N GLY A 167 20.34 0.91 8.64
CA GLY A 167 21.31 0.73 9.74
C GLY A 167 22.77 0.90 9.31
N GLY A 168 23.02 1.60 8.19
CA GLY A 168 24.36 1.91 7.65
C GLY A 168 24.76 1.09 6.44
N LYS A 169 24.08 -0.02 6.17
CA LYS A 169 24.27 -0.84 4.95
C LYS A 169 22.96 -1.51 4.56
N THR A 170 22.74 -1.66 3.27
CA THR A 170 21.66 -2.51 2.78
C THR A 170 22.01 -3.99 2.97
N GLU A 171 21.02 -4.87 2.81
CA GLU A 171 21.20 -6.30 2.95
C GLU A 171 20.77 -7.05 1.68
N LEU A 172 21.36 -8.23 1.44
CA LEU A 172 20.92 -9.10 0.36
C LEU A 172 19.57 -9.73 0.67
N ALA A 173 18.74 -9.89 -0.36
CA ALA A 173 17.44 -10.53 -0.21
C ALA A 173 17.53 -11.95 0.35
N VAL A 174 18.59 -12.70 0.04
CA VAL A 174 18.79 -14.06 0.55
C VAL A 174 18.97 -14.08 2.07
N ASN A 175 19.65 -13.10 2.64
CA ASN A 175 19.86 -13.00 4.09
C ASN A 175 18.60 -12.54 4.82
N ALA A 176 17.82 -11.64 4.20
CA ALA A 176 16.61 -11.07 4.79
C ALA A 176 15.39 -12.00 4.67
N TRP A 177 15.24 -12.73 3.55
CA TRP A 177 14.04 -13.49 3.23
C TRP A 177 14.29 -14.93 2.72
N GLY A 178 15.55 -15.40 2.73
CA GLY A 178 15.93 -16.76 2.34
C GLY A 178 15.90 -17.03 0.83
N SER A 179 15.67 -16.02 -0.01
CA SER A 179 15.61 -16.17 -1.47
C SER A 179 16.55 -15.18 -2.15
N SER A 180 17.46 -15.68 -2.98
CA SER A 180 18.36 -14.81 -3.76
C SER A 180 17.60 -13.96 -4.77
N ARG A 181 18.09 -12.74 -4.97
CA ARG A 181 17.69 -11.81 -6.02
C ARG A 181 18.93 -11.13 -6.59
N ASP A 182 19.22 -11.35 -7.85
CA ASP A 182 20.45 -10.88 -8.49
C ASP A 182 20.59 -9.37 -8.53
N TYR A 183 19.49 -8.65 -8.35
CA TYR A 183 19.43 -7.18 -8.31
C TYR A 183 19.60 -6.59 -6.91
N THR A 184 19.72 -7.41 -5.86
CA THR A 184 19.98 -6.89 -4.51
C THR A 184 21.47 -6.84 -4.24
N GLN A 185 21.93 -5.74 -3.64
CA GLN A 185 23.35 -5.49 -3.37
C GLN A 185 23.50 -4.95 -1.95
N ILE A 186 24.67 -5.20 -1.36
CA ILE A 186 25.10 -4.54 -0.13
C ILE A 186 25.72 -3.20 -0.54
N VAL A 187 25.09 -2.11 -0.12
CA VAL A 187 25.51 -0.74 -0.40
C VAL A 187 25.67 0.00 0.92
N ASP A 188 26.77 0.74 1.08
CA ASP A 188 26.97 1.60 2.23
C ASP A 188 25.96 2.75 2.21
N ASP A 189 25.31 2.98 3.36
CA ASP A 189 24.32 4.03 3.58
C ASP A 189 24.65 4.82 4.84
N PRO A 190 25.65 5.72 4.75
CA PRO A 190 26.07 6.53 5.89
C PRO A 190 24.98 7.47 6.41
N GLY A 191 23.99 7.83 5.56
CA GLY A 191 22.86 8.65 5.95
C GLY A 191 21.98 7.99 7.01
N SER A 192 21.89 6.67 7.03
CA SER A 192 21.15 5.93 8.07
C SER A 192 21.79 6.04 9.45
N LEU A 193 23.09 6.37 9.53
CA LEU A 193 23.85 6.52 10.77
C LEU A 193 23.97 7.97 11.23
N ASP A 194 23.53 8.91 10.42
CA ASP A 194 23.58 10.33 10.76
C ASP A 194 22.45 10.68 11.75
N LEU A 195 22.83 11.06 12.97
CA LEU A 195 21.89 11.44 14.03
C LEU A 195 21.01 12.64 13.66
N ALA A 196 21.50 13.55 12.82
CA ALA A 196 20.72 14.71 12.38
C ALA A 196 19.65 14.32 11.37
N LEU A 197 19.94 13.33 10.51
CA LEU A 197 19.03 12.85 9.46
C LEU A 197 18.11 11.74 9.98
N ASN A 198 18.61 10.90 10.88
CA ASN A 198 17.92 9.68 11.31
C ASN A 198 17.98 9.46 12.84
N PRO A 199 17.47 10.40 13.65
CA PRO A 199 17.69 10.41 15.10
C PRO A 199 17.05 9.22 15.84
N ARG A 200 16.12 8.51 15.21
CA ARG A 200 15.37 7.41 15.85
C ARG A 200 15.90 6.01 15.52
N PHE A 201 16.76 5.87 14.52
CA PHE A 201 17.14 4.57 13.97
C PHE A 201 18.65 4.31 13.95
N VAL A 202 19.42 5.14 14.65
CA VAL A 202 20.88 5.02 14.71
C VAL A 202 21.31 3.87 15.62
N THR A 203 20.54 3.56 16.64
CA THR A 203 20.82 2.44 17.55
C THR A 203 19.63 1.49 17.62
N TRP A 204 19.91 0.20 17.49
CA TRP A 204 18.95 -0.89 17.69
C TRP A 204 19.34 -1.66 18.94
N ASN A 205 18.46 -1.65 19.94
CA ASN A 205 18.52 -2.60 21.05
C ASN A 205 17.35 -3.57 20.88
N ARG A 206 17.66 -4.85 20.72
CA ARG A 206 16.69 -5.94 20.80
C ARG A 206 16.86 -6.59 22.17
N GLU A 207 15.88 -6.40 23.05
CA GLU A 207 15.74 -7.21 24.28
C GLU A 207 15.18 -8.59 23.96
#